data_ddd8c9855fa9941b262e60cf49435c03
#
_entry.id   ddd8c9855fa9941b262e60cf49435c03
#
_cell.length_a   1.000
_cell.length_b   1.000
_cell.length_c   1.000
_cell.angle_alpha   90.00
_cell.angle_beta   90.00
_cell.angle_gamma   90.00
#
_symmetry.space_group_name_H-M   'P 1'
#
loop_
_entity.id
_entity.type
_entity.pdbx_description
1 polymer ?
#
loop_
_entity_poly.entity_id
_entity_poly.type
_entity_poly.pdbx_seq_one_letter_code
_entity_poly.pdbx_strand_id
1 'polypeptide(L)'
;SATARTACVVPIMMGVIAAFKVDKHSRLAASMMIVIAQATSIWNVGIQTSSAQNLLSIGFINKTFGAGHSVSWLDWLLAGAPWSLTMSVILYFLARKLLPPETEAVEGGSEAIKKALAELGPTTGKEKRLIGISLLLLLFWSTGGKLHSIDTTSVTLAGLAIMLLPGIGVMSWKEVEKRVQWGTLLMFGIGISLGSTLLDTQAASWMANYVVKGFGLDGLPSLAIFAILAAFLIIIHLGFASATALTAALLPILISLLSSLPPELGVNPVGMTILLAFSVSFGFILPINAPQNMVCMGTDTFTPRQFTRVGLYLTVIGYLLLLLFAATWWKILGLM
;
A
#
# COMPACT_ATOMS: atom_id res chain seq x y z
N SER A 1 0.98 7.80 -3.55
CA SER A 1 -0.44 7.42 -3.63
C SER A 1 -0.63 6.25 -4.60
N ALA A 2 -1.28 5.19 -4.14
CA ALA A 2 -1.63 4.02 -4.96
C ALA A 2 -2.46 4.42 -6.19
N THR A 3 -3.45 5.29 -6.00
CA THR A 3 -4.30 5.80 -7.09
C THR A 3 -3.49 6.56 -8.14
N ALA A 4 -2.54 7.41 -7.72
CA ALA A 4 -1.71 8.17 -8.66
C ALA A 4 -0.80 7.25 -9.49
N ARG A 5 -0.18 6.25 -8.86
CA ARG A 5 0.62 5.23 -9.59
C ARG A 5 -0.21 4.52 -10.65
N THR A 6 -1.39 4.07 -10.26
CA THR A 6 -2.31 3.37 -11.18
C THR A 6 -2.74 4.29 -12.31
N ALA A 7 -3.09 5.54 -12.02
CA ALA A 7 -3.47 6.52 -13.06
C ALA A 7 -2.34 6.80 -14.07
N CYS A 8 -1.07 6.64 -13.68
CA CYS A 8 0.06 6.73 -14.61
C CYS A 8 0.26 5.43 -15.41
N VAL A 9 0.09 4.26 -14.79
CA VAL A 9 0.39 2.96 -15.44
C VAL A 9 -0.76 2.51 -16.37
N VAL A 10 -2.00 2.79 -16.03
CA VAL A 10 -3.19 2.37 -16.80
C VAL A 10 -3.15 2.85 -18.25
N PRO A 11 -2.91 4.15 -18.56
CA PRO A 11 -2.81 4.59 -19.95
C PRO A 11 -1.68 3.90 -20.74
N ILE A 12 -0.55 3.64 -20.07
CA ILE A 12 0.58 2.91 -20.69
C ILE A 12 0.14 1.49 -21.06
N MET A 13 -0.52 0.79 -20.13
CA MET A 13 -1.00 -0.56 -20.39
C MET A 13 -2.09 -0.61 -21.46
N MET A 14 -2.99 0.38 -21.49
CA MET A 14 -3.98 0.50 -22.57
C MET A 14 -3.29 0.68 -23.92
N GLY A 15 -2.22 1.48 -23.96
CA GLY A 15 -1.37 1.62 -25.16
C GLY A 15 -0.73 0.29 -25.57
N VAL A 16 -0.23 -0.49 -24.63
CA VAL A 16 0.32 -1.85 -24.88
C VAL A 16 -0.75 -2.79 -25.44
N ILE A 17 -1.95 -2.83 -24.83
CA ILE A 17 -3.08 -3.64 -25.32
C ILE A 17 -3.43 -3.26 -26.75
N ALA A 18 -3.51 -1.95 -27.05
CA ALA A 18 -3.80 -1.45 -28.39
C ALA A 18 -2.68 -1.80 -29.39
N ALA A 19 -1.40 -1.65 -28.99
CA ALA A 19 -0.26 -2.00 -29.84
C ALA A 19 -0.22 -3.49 -30.17
N PHE A 20 -0.65 -4.34 -29.25
CA PHE A 20 -0.78 -5.77 -29.45
C PHE A 20 -2.00 -6.17 -30.31
N LYS A 21 -2.85 -5.21 -30.69
CA LYS A 21 -4.09 -5.45 -31.45
C LYS A 21 -5.01 -6.49 -30.77
N VAL A 22 -4.96 -6.56 -29.45
CA VAL A 22 -5.78 -7.45 -28.63
C VAL A 22 -7.08 -6.74 -28.30
N ASP A 23 -8.19 -7.49 -28.34
CA ASP A 23 -9.49 -6.95 -27.93
C ASP A 23 -9.43 -6.50 -26.46
N LYS A 24 -9.98 -5.33 -26.18
CA LYS A 24 -9.99 -4.77 -24.82
C LYS A 24 -10.79 -5.64 -23.82
N HIS A 25 -11.72 -6.46 -24.30
CA HIS A 25 -12.49 -7.40 -23.48
C HIS A 25 -11.90 -8.81 -23.45
N SER A 26 -10.70 -9.02 -24.02
CA SER A 26 -9.99 -10.29 -23.95
C SER A 26 -9.56 -10.63 -22.52
N ARG A 27 -9.33 -11.92 -22.27
CA ARG A 27 -8.80 -12.37 -20.98
C ARG A 27 -7.38 -11.85 -20.73
N LEU A 28 -6.61 -11.64 -21.80
CA LEU A 28 -5.28 -11.03 -21.70
C LEU A 28 -5.36 -9.58 -21.20
N ALA A 29 -6.23 -8.74 -21.80
CA ALA A 29 -6.43 -7.35 -21.36
C ALA A 29 -6.99 -7.29 -19.93
N ALA A 30 -7.95 -8.14 -19.60
CA ALA A 30 -8.50 -8.28 -18.25
C ALA A 30 -7.42 -8.67 -17.24
N SER A 31 -6.58 -9.65 -17.55
CA SER A 31 -5.48 -10.10 -16.70
C SER A 31 -4.47 -8.99 -16.46
N MET A 32 -4.02 -8.29 -17.50
CA MET A 32 -3.08 -7.19 -17.40
C MET A 32 -3.60 -6.09 -16.47
N MET A 33 -4.86 -5.69 -16.62
CA MET A 33 -5.44 -4.60 -15.85
C MET A 33 -5.73 -5.00 -14.39
N ILE A 34 -6.20 -6.23 -14.14
CA ILE A 34 -6.38 -6.77 -12.79
C ILE A 34 -5.03 -6.89 -12.07
N VAL A 35 -3.98 -7.36 -12.77
CA VAL A 35 -2.63 -7.43 -12.20
C VAL A 35 -2.12 -6.06 -11.77
N ILE A 36 -2.35 -5.01 -12.55
CA ILE A 36 -1.96 -3.63 -12.16
C ILE A 36 -2.65 -3.21 -10.86
N ALA A 37 -3.97 -3.40 -10.76
CA ALA A 37 -4.74 -3.04 -9.58
C ALA A 37 -4.26 -3.80 -8.34
N GLN A 38 -4.12 -5.12 -8.45
CA GLN A 38 -3.71 -5.99 -7.35
C GLN A 38 -2.25 -5.77 -6.95
N ALA A 39 -1.32 -5.67 -7.91
CA ALA A 39 0.09 -5.40 -7.64
C ALA A 39 0.29 -4.05 -6.95
N THR A 40 -0.49 -3.02 -7.34
CA THR A 40 -0.47 -1.72 -6.67
C THR A 40 -0.83 -1.85 -5.19
N SER A 41 -1.85 -2.65 -4.86
CA SER A 41 -2.27 -2.91 -3.48
C SER A 41 -1.25 -3.76 -2.71
N ILE A 42 -0.66 -4.77 -3.33
CA ILE A 42 0.42 -5.59 -2.75
C ILE A 42 1.63 -4.71 -2.37
N TRP A 43 2.06 -3.83 -3.27
CA TRP A 43 3.21 -2.96 -3.01
C TRP A 43 2.92 -1.78 -2.08
N ASN A 44 1.66 -1.57 -1.66
CA ASN A 44 1.36 -0.73 -0.51
C ASN A 44 1.95 -1.29 0.78
N VAL A 45 2.04 -2.61 0.93
CA VAL A 45 2.72 -3.27 2.05
C VAL A 45 4.24 -3.07 1.98
N GLY A 46 4.83 -3.27 0.81
CA GLY A 46 6.29 -3.35 0.63
C GLY A 46 7.04 -2.04 0.83
N ILE A 47 6.43 -0.88 0.60
CA ILE A 47 7.12 0.41 0.60
C ILE A 47 6.37 1.42 1.47
N GLN A 48 7.04 1.99 2.46
CA GLN A 48 6.48 2.94 3.43
C GLN A 48 5.77 4.12 2.75
N THR A 49 6.43 4.78 1.81
CA THR A 49 5.93 5.98 1.11
C THR A 49 4.96 5.68 -0.04
N SER A 50 4.61 4.42 -0.26
CA SER A 50 3.75 4.00 -1.37
C SER A 50 2.29 4.39 -1.19
N SER A 51 1.83 4.49 0.03
CA SER A 51 0.43 4.75 0.32
C SER A 51 0.22 5.59 1.58
N ALA A 52 -0.89 6.30 1.58
CA ALA A 52 -1.27 7.25 2.61
C ALA A 52 -1.51 6.57 3.98
N GLN A 53 -2.13 5.39 4.00
CA GLN A 53 -2.40 4.66 5.24
C GLN A 53 -1.12 4.27 5.99
N ASN A 54 0.00 4.01 5.29
CA ASN A 54 1.26 3.68 5.94
C ASN A 54 1.80 4.86 6.75
N LEU A 55 1.80 6.05 6.14
CA LEU A 55 2.27 7.26 6.82
C LEU A 55 1.36 7.64 7.98
N LEU A 56 0.05 7.42 7.84
CA LEU A 56 -0.92 7.62 8.92
C LEU A 56 -0.65 6.65 10.08
N SER A 57 -0.36 5.38 9.78
CA SER A 57 0.00 4.37 10.79
C SER A 57 1.25 4.78 11.56
N ILE A 58 2.28 5.25 10.87
CA ILE A 58 3.51 5.76 11.49
C ILE A 58 3.22 6.99 12.35
N GLY A 59 2.35 7.89 11.89
CA GLY A 59 1.91 9.04 12.65
C GLY A 59 1.28 8.65 13.99
N PHE A 60 0.41 7.65 14.01
CA PHE A 60 -0.20 7.14 15.24
C PHE A 60 0.81 6.42 16.13
N ILE A 61 1.74 5.61 15.56
CA ILE A 61 2.82 4.96 16.32
C ILE A 61 3.68 6.03 17.01
N ASN A 62 4.14 7.05 16.27
CA ASN A 62 4.99 8.12 16.80
C ASN A 62 4.25 8.93 17.90
N LYS A 63 2.95 9.18 17.72
CA LYS A 63 2.14 9.88 18.72
C LYS A 63 1.98 9.07 19.99
N THR A 64 1.74 7.76 19.88
CA THR A 64 1.43 6.90 21.04
C THR A 64 2.69 6.46 21.79
N PHE A 65 3.73 6.05 21.06
CA PHE A 65 4.93 5.44 21.66
C PHE A 65 6.13 6.40 21.71
N GLY A 66 6.00 7.61 21.11
CA GLY A 66 7.07 8.61 21.06
C GLY A 66 8.08 8.37 19.93
N ALA A 67 8.92 9.40 19.69
CA ALA A 67 9.88 9.40 18.58
C ALA A 67 10.97 8.33 18.66
N GLY A 68 11.24 7.78 19.86
CA GLY A 68 12.18 6.68 20.05
C GLY A 68 11.74 5.34 19.44
N HIS A 69 10.47 5.23 19.07
CA HIS A 69 9.88 4.05 18.42
C HIS A 69 9.55 4.30 16.94
N SER A 70 10.16 5.33 16.35
CA SER A 70 9.97 5.68 14.94
C SER A 70 10.43 4.56 14.02
N VAL A 71 9.55 4.16 13.11
CA VAL A 71 9.82 3.13 12.11
C VAL A 71 10.51 3.77 10.92
N SER A 72 11.76 3.43 10.65
CA SER A 72 12.49 3.95 9.51
C SER A 72 11.91 3.41 8.18
N TRP A 73 12.18 4.12 7.09
CA TRP A 73 11.78 3.67 5.75
C TRP A 73 12.39 2.31 5.41
N LEU A 74 13.63 2.07 5.83
CA LEU A 74 14.34 0.81 5.58
C LEU A 74 13.78 -0.34 6.41
N ASP A 75 13.43 -0.11 7.69
CA ASP A 75 12.83 -1.14 8.54
C ASP A 75 11.48 -1.59 7.97
N TRP A 76 10.67 -0.63 7.49
CA TRP A 76 9.44 -0.94 6.78
C TRP A 76 9.68 -1.76 5.52
N LEU A 77 10.68 -1.38 4.70
CA LEU A 77 11.03 -2.09 3.48
C LEU A 77 11.45 -3.53 3.78
N LEU A 78 12.32 -3.72 4.78
CA LEU A 78 12.79 -5.05 5.19
C LEU A 78 11.65 -5.93 5.73
N ALA A 79 10.69 -5.34 6.41
CA ALA A 79 9.51 -6.06 6.90
C ALA A 79 8.53 -6.39 5.75
N GLY A 80 8.18 -5.43 4.91
CA GLY A 80 7.08 -5.54 3.96
C GLY A 80 7.47 -6.06 2.57
N ALA A 81 8.68 -5.71 2.06
CA ALA A 81 9.06 -6.04 0.69
C ALA A 81 9.18 -7.55 0.42
N PRO A 82 9.72 -8.40 1.32
CA PRO A 82 9.76 -9.84 1.09
C PRO A 82 8.37 -10.46 0.89
N TRP A 83 7.39 -10.03 1.70
CA TRP A 83 6.00 -10.44 1.54
C TRP A 83 5.42 -9.95 0.20
N SER A 84 5.65 -8.70 -0.16
CA SER A 84 5.14 -8.11 -1.41
C SER A 84 5.74 -8.78 -2.65
N LEU A 85 7.03 -9.13 -2.63
CA LEU A 85 7.68 -9.89 -3.70
C LEU A 85 7.06 -11.27 -3.85
N THR A 86 6.88 -12.00 -2.75
CA THR A 86 6.25 -13.33 -2.76
C THR A 86 4.83 -13.24 -3.30
N MET A 87 4.05 -12.26 -2.84
CA MET A 87 2.69 -12.04 -3.34
C MET A 87 2.65 -11.65 -4.82
N SER A 88 3.65 -10.93 -5.32
CA SER A 88 3.73 -10.58 -6.75
C SER A 88 3.94 -11.82 -7.62
N VAL A 89 4.78 -12.76 -7.18
CA VAL A 89 4.99 -14.04 -7.85
C VAL A 89 3.70 -14.86 -7.82
N ILE A 90 3.03 -14.93 -6.67
CA ILE A 90 1.73 -15.62 -6.51
C ILE A 90 0.68 -15.00 -7.43
N LEU A 91 0.58 -13.67 -7.48
CA LEU A 91 -0.35 -12.96 -8.35
C LEU A 91 -0.14 -13.30 -9.83
N TYR A 92 1.12 -13.38 -10.28
CA TYR A 92 1.44 -13.75 -11.65
C TYR A 92 0.90 -15.15 -12.00
N PHE A 93 1.19 -16.17 -11.18
CA PHE A 93 0.70 -17.52 -11.43
C PHE A 93 -0.82 -17.64 -11.29
N LEU A 94 -1.40 -16.92 -10.32
CA LEU A 94 -2.85 -16.91 -10.10
C LEU A 94 -3.58 -16.25 -11.28
N ALA A 95 -3.08 -15.14 -11.79
CA ALA A 95 -3.66 -14.47 -12.95
C ALA A 95 -3.60 -15.37 -14.20
N ARG A 96 -2.46 -16.02 -14.47
CA ARG A 96 -2.35 -16.97 -15.58
C ARG A 96 -3.30 -18.18 -15.45
N LYS A 97 -3.53 -18.66 -14.23
CA LYS A 97 -4.41 -19.81 -13.97
C LYS A 97 -5.89 -19.46 -14.07
N LEU A 98 -6.29 -18.28 -13.54
CA LEU A 98 -7.71 -17.90 -13.47
C LEU A 98 -8.18 -17.15 -14.72
N LEU A 99 -7.27 -16.46 -15.41
CA LEU A 99 -7.50 -15.68 -16.62
C LEU A 99 -6.44 -16.04 -17.68
N PRO A 100 -6.43 -17.31 -18.15
CA PRO A 100 -5.46 -17.74 -19.14
C PRO A 100 -5.64 -16.89 -20.42
N PRO A 101 -4.55 -16.32 -20.96
CA PRO A 101 -4.60 -15.54 -22.18
C PRO A 101 -5.06 -16.41 -23.36
N GLU A 102 -5.70 -15.79 -24.33
CA GLU A 102 -6.17 -16.48 -25.56
C GLU A 102 -5.00 -16.92 -26.45
N THR A 103 -3.88 -16.18 -26.37
CA THR A 103 -2.65 -16.44 -27.14
C THR A 103 -1.45 -16.40 -26.21
N GLU A 104 -0.51 -17.34 -26.38
CA GLU A 104 0.73 -17.37 -25.62
C GLU A 104 1.77 -16.34 -26.11
N ALA A 105 1.70 -15.99 -27.39
CA ALA A 105 2.56 -15.00 -28.00
C ALA A 105 1.72 -14.02 -28.82
N VAL A 106 2.05 -12.74 -28.70
CA VAL A 106 1.48 -11.67 -29.54
C VAL A 106 2.45 -11.42 -30.69
N GLU A 107 2.06 -11.83 -31.89
CA GLU A 107 2.87 -11.60 -33.08
C GLU A 107 3.13 -10.10 -33.30
N GLY A 108 4.40 -9.72 -33.54
CA GLY A 108 4.78 -8.32 -33.71
C GLY A 108 4.75 -7.46 -32.43
N GLY A 109 4.47 -8.04 -31.26
CA GLY A 109 4.38 -7.29 -30.00
C GLY A 109 5.69 -6.57 -29.63
N SER A 110 6.85 -7.19 -29.86
CA SER A 110 8.17 -6.56 -29.62
C SER A 110 8.41 -5.37 -30.54
N GLU A 111 8.03 -5.48 -31.81
CA GLU A 111 8.17 -4.38 -32.80
C GLU A 111 7.21 -3.25 -32.49
N ALA A 112 5.98 -3.54 -32.07
CA ALA A 112 5.01 -2.53 -31.65
C ALA A 112 5.52 -1.70 -30.47
N ILE A 113 6.09 -2.35 -29.45
CA ILE A 113 6.71 -1.67 -28.31
C ILE A 113 7.92 -0.84 -28.72
N LYS A 114 8.82 -1.39 -29.57
CA LYS A 114 9.96 -0.63 -30.08
C LYS A 114 9.54 0.60 -30.87
N LYS A 115 8.50 0.48 -31.68
CA LYS A 115 7.93 1.60 -32.43
C LYS A 115 7.36 2.67 -31.49
N ALA A 116 6.55 2.27 -30.51
CA ALA A 116 6.00 3.18 -29.51
C ALA A 116 7.11 3.87 -28.69
N LEU A 117 8.17 3.15 -28.34
CA LEU A 117 9.34 3.71 -27.66
C LEU A 117 10.09 4.73 -28.54
N ALA A 118 10.23 4.45 -29.83
CA ALA A 118 10.85 5.37 -30.79
C ALA A 118 10.03 6.66 -30.96
N GLU A 119 8.70 6.56 -30.95
CA GLU A 119 7.78 7.71 -31.02
C GLU A 119 7.87 8.63 -29.80
N LEU A 120 8.23 8.13 -28.61
CA LEU A 120 8.46 8.94 -27.41
C LEU A 120 9.69 9.85 -27.54
N GLY A 121 10.63 9.51 -28.40
CA GLY A 121 11.87 10.26 -28.59
C GLY A 121 12.87 10.15 -27.43
N PRO A 122 13.93 10.96 -27.44
CA PRO A 122 14.95 10.95 -26.41
C PRO A 122 14.45 11.56 -25.11
N THR A 123 14.94 11.01 -23.98
CA THR A 123 14.65 11.50 -22.61
C THR A 123 14.91 13.00 -22.50
N THR A 124 13.91 13.76 -22.12
CA THR A 124 13.96 15.20 -21.98
C THR A 124 14.78 15.66 -20.75
N GLY A 125 15.22 16.93 -20.75
CA GLY A 125 15.94 17.49 -19.60
C GLY A 125 15.11 17.50 -18.31
N LYS A 126 13.78 17.63 -18.38
CA LYS A 126 12.87 17.55 -17.22
C LYS A 126 12.81 16.13 -16.66
N GLU A 127 12.73 15.13 -17.52
CA GLU A 127 12.71 13.71 -17.13
C GLU A 127 14.03 13.29 -16.46
N LYS A 128 15.17 13.71 -17.01
CA LYS A 128 16.50 13.45 -16.41
C LYS A 128 16.60 14.06 -15.02
N ARG A 129 16.10 15.29 -14.82
CA ARG A 129 16.06 15.94 -13.50
C ARG A 129 15.12 15.18 -12.55
N LEU A 130 13.94 14.77 -13.01
CA LEU A 130 13.01 13.98 -12.20
C LEU A 130 13.65 12.67 -11.75
N ILE A 131 14.32 11.96 -12.64
CA ILE A 131 15.07 10.73 -12.30
C ILE A 131 16.13 11.04 -11.23
N GLY A 132 16.94 12.08 -11.42
CA GLY A 132 17.96 12.48 -10.46
C GLY A 132 17.38 12.79 -9.07
N ILE A 133 16.30 13.58 -9.01
CA ILE A 133 15.63 13.93 -7.75
C ILE A 133 15.03 12.65 -7.10
N SER A 134 14.43 11.77 -7.88
CA SER A 134 13.86 10.53 -7.37
C SER A 134 14.92 9.60 -6.78
N LEU A 135 16.07 9.47 -7.44
CA LEU A 135 17.20 8.68 -6.94
C LEU A 135 17.77 9.30 -5.64
N LEU A 136 17.86 10.62 -5.58
CA LEU A 136 18.29 11.33 -4.37
C LEU A 136 17.33 11.10 -3.21
N LEU A 137 16.02 11.19 -3.44
CA LEU A 137 14.99 10.88 -2.43
C LEU A 137 15.12 9.43 -1.93
N LEU A 138 15.27 8.46 -2.83
CA LEU A 138 15.46 7.06 -2.46
C LEU A 138 16.72 6.86 -1.62
N LEU A 139 17.83 7.53 -1.97
CA LEU A 139 19.05 7.50 -1.21
C LEU A 139 18.83 8.03 0.21
N PHE A 140 18.23 9.20 0.36
CA PHE A 140 17.97 9.78 1.69
C PHE A 140 16.99 8.94 2.50
N TRP A 141 15.92 8.41 1.91
CA TRP A 141 14.99 7.54 2.63
C TRP A 141 15.64 6.24 3.10
N SER A 142 16.49 5.63 2.27
CA SER A 142 17.16 4.36 2.61
C SER A 142 18.30 4.53 3.62
N THR A 143 18.86 5.71 3.75
CA THR A 143 19.98 6.02 4.67
C THR A 143 19.55 6.70 5.96
N GLY A 144 18.28 7.12 6.06
CA GLY A 144 17.72 7.74 7.25
C GLY A 144 17.83 6.86 8.50
N GLY A 145 18.19 7.47 9.61
CA GLY A 145 18.45 6.78 10.87
C GLY A 145 19.81 6.07 10.97
N LYS A 146 20.52 5.90 9.85
CA LYS A 146 21.87 5.28 9.80
C LYS A 146 22.99 6.28 9.49
N LEU A 147 22.83 7.08 8.43
CA LEU A 147 23.82 8.07 7.99
C LEU A 147 23.42 9.51 8.32
N HIS A 148 22.14 9.75 8.58
CA HIS A 148 21.61 11.08 8.95
C HIS A 148 20.33 10.93 9.79
N SER A 149 19.99 11.99 10.54
CA SER A 149 18.79 12.03 11.41
C SER A 149 17.59 12.75 10.78
N ILE A 150 17.65 13.09 9.48
CA ILE A 150 16.55 13.76 8.78
C ILE A 150 15.42 12.74 8.56
N ASP A 151 14.23 13.07 9.01
CA ASP A 151 13.06 12.19 8.88
C ASP A 151 12.53 12.13 7.44
N THR A 152 11.78 11.07 7.14
CA THR A 152 11.24 10.80 5.80
C THR A 152 10.35 11.94 5.28
N THR A 153 9.60 12.61 6.16
CA THR A 153 8.71 13.72 5.78
C THR A 153 9.49 14.95 5.34
N SER A 154 10.52 15.33 6.12
CA SER A 154 11.41 16.45 5.79
C SER A 154 12.13 16.24 4.47
N VAL A 155 12.65 15.01 4.23
CA VAL A 155 13.27 14.63 2.95
C VAL A 155 12.25 14.76 1.80
N THR A 156 11.02 14.30 2.00
CA THR A 156 9.96 14.38 0.97
C THR A 156 9.59 15.83 0.65
N LEU A 157 9.44 16.68 1.67
CA LEU A 157 9.13 18.10 1.48
C LEU A 157 10.26 18.84 0.78
N ALA A 158 11.52 18.55 1.12
CA ALA A 158 12.69 19.10 0.43
C ALA A 158 12.70 18.70 -1.06
N GLY A 159 12.46 17.43 -1.37
CA GLY A 159 12.34 16.94 -2.75
C GLY A 159 11.20 17.62 -3.51
N LEU A 160 10.04 17.78 -2.89
CA LEU A 160 8.90 18.51 -3.48
C LEU A 160 9.28 19.96 -3.75
N ALA A 161 9.93 20.64 -2.81
CA ALA A 161 10.40 22.02 -2.98
C ALA A 161 11.35 22.12 -4.20
N ILE A 162 12.33 21.22 -4.32
CA ILE A 162 13.25 21.18 -5.46
C ILE A 162 12.49 20.97 -6.78
N MET A 163 11.50 20.08 -6.81
CA MET A 163 10.68 19.83 -8.01
C MET A 163 9.89 21.06 -8.48
N LEU A 164 9.58 21.98 -7.57
CA LEU A 164 8.81 23.19 -7.83
C LEU A 164 9.68 24.45 -8.07
N LEU A 165 10.99 24.37 -7.86
CA LEU A 165 11.88 25.53 -8.01
C LEU A 165 11.89 26.05 -9.46
N PRO A 166 11.76 27.36 -9.69
CA PRO A 166 11.89 27.95 -11.02
C PRO A 166 13.24 27.61 -11.66
N GLY A 167 13.22 27.22 -12.94
CA GLY A 167 14.42 26.89 -13.72
C GLY A 167 15.01 25.49 -13.49
N ILE A 168 15.06 25.01 -12.25
CA ILE A 168 15.59 23.68 -11.88
C ILE A 168 14.48 22.64 -11.81
N GLY A 169 13.30 23.03 -11.36
CA GLY A 169 12.16 22.15 -11.15
C GLY A 169 11.65 21.48 -12.41
N VAL A 170 10.82 20.48 -12.21
CA VAL A 170 10.22 19.67 -13.26
C VAL A 170 8.76 20.04 -13.53
N MET A 171 8.12 20.74 -12.60
CA MET A 171 6.71 21.15 -12.66
C MET A 171 6.51 22.54 -12.04
N SER A 172 5.44 23.22 -12.41
CA SER A 172 5.03 24.48 -11.81
C SER A 172 3.95 24.27 -10.75
N TRP A 173 3.84 25.19 -9.78
CA TRP A 173 2.77 25.14 -8.78
C TRP A 173 1.38 25.15 -9.43
N LYS A 174 1.16 25.96 -10.47
CA LYS A 174 -0.12 26.02 -11.21
C LYS A 174 -0.54 24.69 -11.85
N GLU A 175 0.42 23.86 -12.25
CA GLU A 175 0.16 22.52 -12.76
C GLU A 175 -0.17 21.55 -11.64
N VAL A 176 0.55 21.66 -10.52
CA VAL A 176 0.41 20.76 -9.35
C VAL A 176 -0.89 21.02 -8.62
N GLU A 177 -1.23 22.28 -8.30
CA GLU A 177 -2.42 22.62 -7.50
C GLU A 177 -3.73 22.07 -8.08
N LYS A 178 -3.81 21.98 -9.42
CA LYS A 178 -4.97 21.42 -10.13
C LYS A 178 -5.06 19.90 -10.07
N ARG A 179 -3.94 19.23 -9.77
CA ARG A 179 -3.84 17.77 -9.76
C ARG A 179 -3.73 17.18 -8.34
N VAL A 180 -3.51 18.04 -7.35
CA VAL A 180 -3.49 17.61 -5.94
C VAL A 180 -4.88 17.11 -5.55
N GLN A 181 -4.93 15.94 -4.94
CA GLN A 181 -6.15 15.38 -4.39
C GLN A 181 -6.44 16.01 -3.01
N TRP A 182 -6.92 17.24 -2.98
CA TRP A 182 -7.20 17.99 -1.75
C TRP A 182 -8.12 17.25 -0.78
N GLY A 183 -9.08 16.47 -1.29
CA GLY A 183 -9.93 15.60 -0.48
C GLY A 183 -9.13 14.55 0.32
N THR A 184 -8.05 14.02 -0.26
CA THR A 184 -7.16 13.09 0.46
C THR A 184 -6.41 13.80 1.58
N LEU A 185 -5.92 15.02 1.35
CA LEU A 185 -5.26 15.83 2.38
C LEU A 185 -6.21 16.12 3.55
N LEU A 186 -7.44 16.54 3.27
CA LEU A 186 -8.47 16.79 4.30
C LEU A 186 -8.82 15.50 5.06
N MET A 187 -9.01 14.38 4.35
CA MET A 187 -9.27 13.08 4.98
C MET A 187 -8.14 12.67 5.92
N PHE A 188 -6.88 12.95 5.56
CA PHE A 188 -5.73 12.74 6.43
C PHE A 188 -5.81 13.58 7.70
N GLY A 189 -6.02 14.88 7.56
CA GLY A 189 -6.13 15.80 8.70
C GLY A 189 -7.26 15.42 9.65
N ILE A 190 -8.44 15.11 9.10
CA ILE A 190 -9.61 14.65 9.88
C ILE A 190 -9.29 13.29 10.55
N GLY A 191 -8.71 12.34 9.82
CA GLY A 191 -8.35 11.03 10.36
C GLY A 191 -7.38 11.11 11.52
N ILE A 192 -6.32 11.93 11.40
CA ILE A 192 -5.37 12.19 12.48
C ILE A 192 -6.07 12.83 13.67
N SER A 193 -6.92 13.83 13.43
CA SER A 193 -7.66 14.52 14.49
C SER A 193 -8.60 13.58 15.25
N LEU A 194 -9.41 12.80 14.54
CA LEU A 194 -10.32 11.81 15.15
C LEU A 194 -9.56 10.73 15.91
N GLY A 195 -8.53 10.13 15.27
CA GLY A 195 -7.71 9.11 15.91
C GLY A 195 -6.99 9.63 17.15
N SER A 196 -6.46 10.86 17.09
CA SER A 196 -5.86 11.53 18.23
C SER A 196 -6.86 11.76 19.35
N THR A 197 -8.07 12.25 19.02
CA THR A 197 -9.13 12.46 20.02
C THR A 197 -9.52 11.15 20.69
N LEU A 198 -9.64 10.04 19.94
CA LEU A 198 -9.92 8.71 20.51
C LEU A 198 -8.84 8.28 21.52
N LEU A 199 -7.57 8.55 21.24
CA LEU A 199 -6.46 8.25 22.14
C LEU A 199 -6.47 9.21 23.35
N ASP A 200 -6.59 10.51 23.13
CA ASP A 200 -6.49 11.54 24.16
C ASP A 200 -7.68 11.47 25.15
N THR A 201 -8.88 11.11 24.69
CA THR A 201 -10.07 10.91 25.51
C THR A 201 -10.16 9.53 26.17
N GLN A 202 -9.19 8.65 25.89
CA GLN A 202 -9.20 7.25 26.32
C GLN A 202 -10.40 6.41 25.81
N ALA A 203 -11.18 6.93 24.87
CA ALA A 203 -12.27 6.20 24.25
C ALA A 203 -11.76 4.94 23.52
N ALA A 204 -10.60 5.05 22.84
CA ALA A 204 -9.94 3.92 22.24
C ALA A 204 -9.58 2.84 23.27
N SER A 205 -9.09 3.21 24.46
CA SER A 205 -8.74 2.27 25.52
C SER A 205 -9.98 1.60 26.12
N TRP A 206 -11.10 2.34 26.24
CA TRP A 206 -12.37 1.77 26.68
C TRP A 206 -12.87 0.70 25.69
N MET A 207 -12.87 1.02 24.38
CA MET A 207 -13.25 0.08 23.33
C MET A 207 -12.31 -1.14 23.29
N ALA A 208 -11.01 -0.91 23.40
CA ALA A 208 -10.00 -1.95 23.42
C ALA A 208 -10.22 -2.95 24.59
N ASN A 209 -10.43 -2.45 25.80
CA ASN A 209 -10.69 -3.29 26.98
C ASN A 209 -11.98 -4.12 26.84
N TYR A 210 -13.01 -3.54 26.22
CA TYR A 210 -14.24 -4.28 25.94
C TYR A 210 -13.99 -5.45 24.97
N VAL A 211 -13.19 -5.22 23.93
CA VAL A 211 -12.82 -6.24 22.95
C VAL A 211 -11.91 -7.31 23.58
N VAL A 212 -10.87 -6.91 24.31
CA VAL A 212 -9.94 -7.85 24.96
C VAL A 212 -10.68 -8.80 25.88
N LYS A 213 -11.52 -8.27 26.77
CA LYS A 213 -12.29 -9.07 27.74
C LYS A 213 -13.41 -9.88 27.06
N GLY A 214 -14.08 -9.28 26.09
CA GLY A 214 -15.21 -9.93 25.38
C GLY A 214 -14.79 -11.13 24.54
N PHE A 215 -13.57 -11.09 23.96
CA PHE A 215 -13.03 -12.15 23.12
C PHE A 215 -11.93 -12.98 23.80
N GLY A 216 -11.58 -12.68 25.06
CA GLY A 216 -10.57 -13.42 25.84
C GLY A 216 -9.17 -13.35 25.17
N LEU A 217 -8.81 -12.19 24.59
CA LEU A 217 -7.54 -12.06 23.87
C LEU A 217 -6.32 -12.11 24.81
N ASP A 218 -6.50 -11.78 26.07
CA ASP A 218 -5.50 -11.81 27.14
C ASP A 218 -5.00 -13.20 27.51
N GLY A 219 -5.68 -14.27 27.05
CA GLY A 219 -5.27 -15.66 27.19
C GLY A 219 -4.64 -16.29 25.95
N LEU A 220 -4.48 -15.52 24.84
CA LEU A 220 -4.03 -16.07 23.56
C LEU A 220 -2.56 -15.74 23.27
N PRO A 221 -1.83 -16.64 22.57
CA PRO A 221 -0.47 -16.34 22.11
C PRO A 221 -0.47 -15.22 21.05
N SER A 222 0.62 -14.45 20.96
CA SER A 222 0.77 -13.28 20.07
C SER A 222 0.37 -13.57 18.62
N LEU A 223 0.72 -14.73 18.08
CA LEU A 223 0.35 -15.14 16.72
C LEU A 223 -1.17 -15.31 16.54
N ALA A 224 -1.87 -15.84 17.54
CA ALA A 224 -3.32 -15.97 17.47
C ALA A 224 -4.01 -14.61 17.56
N ILE A 225 -3.53 -13.70 18.40
CA ILE A 225 -4.01 -12.33 18.49
C ILE A 225 -3.84 -11.64 17.14
N PHE A 226 -2.64 -11.73 16.53
CA PHE A 226 -2.39 -11.18 15.19
C PHE A 226 -3.33 -11.78 14.15
N ALA A 227 -3.50 -13.10 14.14
CA ALA A 227 -4.38 -13.77 13.20
C ALA A 227 -5.83 -13.25 13.28
N ILE A 228 -6.37 -13.14 14.49
CA ILE A 228 -7.75 -12.65 14.71
C ILE A 228 -7.88 -11.19 14.27
N LEU A 229 -6.96 -10.32 14.68
CA LEU A 229 -7.04 -8.90 14.35
C LEU A 229 -6.79 -8.63 12.87
N ALA A 230 -5.87 -9.35 12.23
CA ALA A 230 -5.64 -9.27 10.79
C ALA A 230 -6.86 -9.75 10.00
N ALA A 231 -7.47 -10.90 10.37
CA ALA A 231 -8.70 -11.40 9.75
C ALA A 231 -9.85 -10.39 9.92
N PHE A 232 -10.01 -9.82 11.10
CA PHE A 232 -11.00 -8.77 11.36
C PHE A 232 -10.82 -7.57 10.43
N LEU A 233 -9.58 -7.05 10.30
CA LEU A 233 -9.28 -5.93 9.42
C LEU A 233 -9.55 -6.25 7.94
N ILE A 234 -9.22 -7.45 7.50
CA ILE A 234 -9.47 -7.90 6.12
C ILE A 234 -10.97 -8.01 5.84
N ILE A 235 -11.74 -8.56 6.78
CA ILE A 235 -13.19 -8.73 6.62
C ILE A 235 -13.89 -7.37 6.64
N ILE A 236 -13.57 -6.52 7.60
CA ILE A 236 -14.23 -5.21 7.72
C ILE A 236 -13.85 -4.26 6.56
N HIS A 237 -12.70 -4.48 5.92
CA HIS A 237 -12.31 -3.74 4.72
C HIS A 237 -13.32 -3.89 3.58
N LEU A 238 -14.10 -4.97 3.52
CA LEU A 238 -15.16 -5.12 2.53
C LEU A 238 -16.21 -4.00 2.60
N GLY A 239 -16.41 -3.41 3.79
CA GLY A 239 -17.29 -2.26 4.01
C GLY A 239 -16.64 -0.89 3.79
N PHE A 240 -15.34 -0.85 3.47
CA PHE A 240 -14.61 0.41 3.28
C PHE A 240 -14.15 0.57 1.83
N ALA A 241 -14.34 1.75 1.28
CA ALA A 241 -13.84 2.13 -0.05
C ALA A 241 -12.44 2.76 -0.01
N SER A 242 -11.79 2.80 1.16
CA SER A 242 -10.49 3.44 1.36
C SER A 242 -9.74 2.83 2.53
N ALA A 243 -8.56 2.29 2.25
CA ALA A 243 -7.63 1.80 3.26
C ALA A 243 -7.19 2.91 4.24
N THR A 244 -7.07 4.16 3.77
CA THR A 244 -6.75 5.31 4.63
C THR A 244 -7.86 5.60 5.63
N ALA A 245 -9.12 5.55 5.20
CA ALA A 245 -10.27 5.73 6.10
C ALA A 245 -10.36 4.59 7.13
N LEU A 246 -10.14 3.35 6.71
CA LEU A 246 -10.08 2.19 7.59
C LEU A 246 -8.97 2.34 8.65
N THR A 247 -7.77 2.77 8.24
CA THR A 247 -6.64 3.04 9.15
C THR A 247 -7.00 4.12 10.15
N ALA A 248 -7.56 5.25 9.68
CA ALA A 248 -7.93 6.37 10.55
C ALA A 248 -8.97 5.98 11.61
N ALA A 249 -9.93 5.13 11.24
CA ALA A 249 -11.00 4.70 12.13
C ALA A 249 -10.56 3.64 13.16
N LEU A 250 -9.78 2.65 12.74
CA LEU A 250 -9.54 1.46 13.57
C LEU A 250 -8.15 1.39 14.18
N LEU A 251 -7.12 1.93 13.54
CA LEU A 251 -5.75 1.73 14.02
C LEU A 251 -5.50 2.33 15.43
N PRO A 252 -6.02 3.50 15.80
CA PRO A 252 -5.89 4.02 17.17
C PRO A 252 -6.47 3.07 18.23
N ILE A 253 -7.60 2.42 17.91
CA ILE A 253 -8.26 1.45 18.79
C ILE A 253 -7.38 0.20 18.93
N LEU A 254 -6.84 -0.29 17.81
CA LEU A 254 -5.95 -1.45 17.81
C LEU A 254 -4.63 -1.19 18.53
N ILE A 255 -4.05 0.01 18.40
CA ILE A 255 -2.86 0.42 19.16
C ILE A 255 -3.17 0.39 20.67
N SER A 256 -4.30 0.96 21.09
CA SER A 256 -4.73 0.91 22.49
C SER A 256 -4.97 -0.52 22.98
N LEU A 257 -5.56 -1.37 22.14
CA LEU A 257 -5.77 -2.79 22.42
C LEU A 257 -4.43 -3.49 22.66
N LEU A 258 -3.49 -3.35 21.75
CA LEU A 258 -2.17 -3.97 21.84
C LEU A 258 -1.39 -3.49 23.07
N SER A 259 -1.53 -2.20 23.41
CA SER A 259 -0.90 -1.59 24.59
C SER A 259 -1.54 -2.01 25.92
N SER A 260 -2.78 -2.51 25.90
CA SER A 260 -3.49 -2.99 27.10
C SER A 260 -3.31 -4.48 27.37
N LEU A 261 -2.66 -5.21 26.47
CA LEU A 261 -2.39 -6.63 26.66
C LEU A 261 -1.33 -6.86 27.74
N PRO A 262 -1.43 -7.95 28.51
CA PRO A 262 -0.44 -8.30 29.52
C PRO A 262 0.96 -8.43 28.94
N PRO A 263 2.01 -7.88 29.58
CA PRO A 263 3.39 -7.99 29.10
C PRO A 263 3.90 -9.42 28.97
N GLU A 264 3.34 -10.35 29.75
CA GLU A 264 3.67 -11.77 29.76
C GLU A 264 3.39 -12.47 28.42
N LEU A 265 2.49 -11.91 27.60
CA LEU A 265 2.19 -12.41 26.26
C LEU A 265 3.32 -12.15 25.26
N GLY A 266 4.31 -11.34 25.62
CA GLY A 266 5.46 -11.02 24.77
C GLY A 266 5.08 -10.27 23.47
N VAL A 267 3.91 -9.64 23.42
CA VAL A 267 3.47 -8.86 22.25
C VAL A 267 4.30 -7.59 22.14
N ASN A 268 4.90 -7.33 20.98
CA ASN A 268 5.47 -6.03 20.65
C ASN A 268 4.38 -5.11 20.05
N PRO A 269 3.85 -4.10 20.79
CA PRO A 269 2.73 -3.29 20.29
C PRO A 269 3.09 -2.49 19.05
N VAL A 270 4.32 -1.98 18.94
CA VAL A 270 4.79 -1.22 17.77
C VAL A 270 4.90 -2.14 16.56
N GLY A 271 5.60 -3.26 16.71
CA GLY A 271 5.78 -4.24 15.65
C GLY A 271 4.43 -4.78 15.15
N MET A 272 3.58 -5.22 16.05
CA MET A 272 2.25 -5.74 15.69
C MET A 272 1.36 -4.68 15.03
N THR A 273 1.47 -3.41 15.43
CA THR A 273 0.76 -2.31 14.75
C THR A 273 1.20 -2.18 13.30
N ILE A 274 2.50 -2.30 12.99
CA ILE A 274 3.01 -2.30 11.61
C ILE A 274 2.41 -3.47 10.82
N LEU A 275 2.37 -4.66 11.40
CA LEU A 275 1.83 -5.85 10.74
C LEU A 275 0.33 -5.75 10.50
N LEU A 276 -0.42 -5.14 11.42
CA LEU A 276 -1.84 -4.83 11.22
C LEU A 276 -2.03 -3.75 10.14
N ALA A 277 -1.15 -2.75 10.05
CA ALA A 277 -1.16 -1.78 8.96
C ALA A 277 -0.93 -2.44 7.58
N PHE A 278 -0.14 -3.53 7.51
CA PHE A 278 -0.04 -4.34 6.29
C PHE A 278 -1.39 -4.98 5.92
N SER A 279 -2.10 -5.51 6.92
CA SER A 279 -3.42 -6.14 6.72
C SER A 279 -4.48 -5.15 6.20
N VAL A 280 -4.37 -3.86 6.55
CA VAL A 280 -5.25 -2.80 6.00
C VAL A 280 -5.14 -2.66 4.48
N SER A 281 -4.03 -3.07 3.87
CA SER A 281 -3.83 -3.00 2.41
C SER A 281 -4.59 -4.06 1.62
N PHE A 282 -5.37 -4.94 2.27
CA PHE A 282 -6.08 -6.07 1.66
C PHE A 282 -7.39 -5.67 0.95
N GLY A 283 -7.37 -4.60 0.18
CA GLY A 283 -8.49 -4.21 -0.69
C GLY A 283 -8.56 -5.02 -1.99
N PHE A 284 -8.33 -6.35 -1.93
CA PHE A 284 -8.21 -7.19 -3.12
C PHE A 284 -9.54 -7.71 -3.66
N ILE A 285 -10.57 -7.91 -2.82
CA ILE A 285 -11.77 -8.67 -3.18
C ILE A 285 -12.70 -7.88 -4.09
N LEU A 286 -13.07 -6.67 -3.70
CA LEU A 286 -14.03 -5.88 -4.46
C LEU A 286 -13.36 -4.70 -5.17
N PRO A 287 -13.77 -4.36 -6.40
CA PRO A 287 -13.25 -3.18 -7.09
C PRO A 287 -13.38 -1.89 -6.27
N ILE A 288 -14.47 -1.74 -5.52
CA ILE A 288 -14.74 -0.53 -4.73
C ILE A 288 -13.87 -0.39 -3.47
N ASN A 289 -13.20 -1.46 -3.02
CA ASN A 289 -12.42 -1.43 -1.78
C ASN A 289 -11.20 -0.50 -1.84
N ALA A 290 -10.76 -0.12 -3.05
CA ALA A 290 -9.64 0.80 -3.19
C ALA A 290 -9.78 1.66 -4.45
N PRO A 291 -9.46 2.99 -4.37
CA PRO A 291 -9.59 3.89 -5.51
C PRO A 291 -8.78 3.46 -6.74
N GLN A 292 -7.61 2.87 -6.56
CA GLN A 292 -6.78 2.33 -7.66
C GLN A 292 -7.48 1.22 -8.43
N ASN A 293 -8.27 0.39 -7.76
CA ASN A 293 -9.05 -0.66 -8.42
C ASN A 293 -10.12 -0.05 -9.33
N MET A 294 -10.76 1.04 -8.88
CA MET A 294 -11.77 1.76 -9.67
C MET A 294 -11.16 2.45 -10.90
N VAL A 295 -9.93 2.95 -10.81
CA VAL A 295 -9.21 3.48 -11.99
C VAL A 295 -9.03 2.38 -13.04
N CYS A 296 -8.62 1.18 -12.65
CA CYS A 296 -8.51 0.04 -13.55
C CYS A 296 -9.88 -0.41 -14.08
N MET A 297 -10.90 -0.44 -13.21
CA MET A 297 -12.27 -0.81 -13.59
C MET A 297 -12.86 0.14 -14.64
N GLY A 298 -12.51 1.44 -14.55
CA GLY A 298 -12.95 2.46 -15.52
C GLY A 298 -12.45 2.25 -16.94
N THR A 299 -11.49 1.34 -17.18
CA THR A 299 -11.04 0.96 -18.53
C THR A 299 -12.01 0.01 -19.25
N ASP A 300 -12.96 -0.58 -18.54
CA ASP A 300 -13.91 -1.56 -19.08
C ASP A 300 -13.24 -2.79 -19.73
N THR A 301 -12.06 -3.17 -19.24
CA THR A 301 -11.31 -4.34 -19.74
C THR A 301 -11.65 -5.63 -19.01
N PHE A 302 -12.27 -5.57 -17.84
CA PHE A 302 -12.65 -6.73 -17.02
C PHE A 302 -13.98 -6.49 -16.31
N THR A 303 -14.60 -7.57 -15.89
CA THR A 303 -15.85 -7.54 -15.12
C THR A 303 -15.57 -7.55 -13.60
N PRO A 304 -16.48 -7.04 -12.77
CA PRO A 304 -16.37 -7.15 -11.31
C PRO A 304 -16.21 -8.61 -10.85
N ARG A 305 -16.86 -9.55 -11.51
CA ARG A 305 -16.77 -10.99 -11.20
C ARG A 305 -15.36 -11.55 -11.41
N GLN A 306 -14.70 -11.16 -12.50
CA GLN A 306 -13.31 -11.57 -12.76
C GLN A 306 -12.36 -11.01 -11.70
N PHE A 307 -12.52 -9.72 -11.34
CA PHE A 307 -11.74 -9.07 -10.30
C PHE A 307 -11.92 -9.77 -8.94
N THR A 308 -13.18 -9.95 -8.51
CA THR A 308 -13.51 -10.58 -7.24
C THR A 308 -12.99 -12.02 -7.16
N ARG A 309 -13.06 -12.78 -8.25
CA ARG A 309 -12.53 -14.14 -8.30
C ARG A 309 -11.02 -14.17 -8.02
N VAL A 310 -10.24 -13.34 -8.69
CA VAL A 310 -8.79 -13.23 -8.47
C VAL A 310 -8.51 -12.71 -7.05
N GLY A 311 -9.22 -11.67 -6.64
CA GLY A 311 -9.06 -11.01 -5.34
C GLY A 311 -9.36 -11.92 -4.16
N LEU A 312 -10.35 -12.79 -4.26
CA LEU A 312 -10.69 -13.74 -3.20
C LEU A 312 -9.55 -14.74 -2.96
N TYR A 313 -9.05 -15.38 -4.02
CA TYR A 313 -7.89 -16.28 -3.90
C TYR A 313 -6.66 -15.55 -3.37
N LEU A 314 -6.42 -14.35 -3.89
CA LEU A 314 -5.29 -13.53 -3.47
C LEU A 314 -5.39 -13.15 -1.98
N THR A 315 -6.59 -12.85 -1.49
CA THR A 315 -6.83 -12.52 -0.07
C THR A 315 -6.56 -13.72 0.83
N VAL A 316 -7.10 -14.89 0.49
CA VAL A 316 -6.89 -16.10 1.30
C VAL A 316 -5.41 -16.48 1.34
N ILE A 317 -4.76 -16.54 0.18
CA ILE A 317 -3.33 -16.87 0.11
C ILE A 317 -2.49 -15.81 0.82
N GLY A 318 -2.79 -14.53 0.61
CA GLY A 318 -2.11 -13.41 1.25
C GLY A 318 -2.25 -13.43 2.77
N TYR A 319 -3.43 -13.77 3.29
CA TYR A 319 -3.65 -13.92 4.74
C TYR A 319 -2.84 -15.08 5.32
N LEU A 320 -2.85 -16.24 4.67
CA LEU A 320 -2.02 -17.37 5.11
C LEU A 320 -0.52 -17.03 5.06
N LEU A 321 -0.12 -16.27 4.04
CA LEU A 321 1.26 -15.78 3.93
C LEU A 321 1.58 -14.76 5.04
N LEU A 322 0.65 -13.88 5.44
CA LEU A 322 0.85 -13.00 6.61
C LEU A 322 1.14 -13.81 7.86
N LEU A 323 0.37 -14.88 8.11
CA LEU A 323 0.58 -15.75 9.28
C LEU A 323 1.92 -16.50 9.22
N LEU A 324 2.30 -16.98 8.04
CA LEU A 324 3.60 -17.62 7.84
C LEU A 324 4.75 -16.63 8.12
N PHE A 325 4.66 -15.41 7.61
CA PHE A 325 5.67 -14.37 7.86
C PHE A 325 5.68 -13.93 9.32
N ALA A 326 4.54 -13.87 9.99
CA ALA A 326 4.45 -13.59 11.43
C ALA A 326 5.14 -14.67 12.27
N ALA A 327 4.98 -15.93 11.89
CA ALA A 327 5.61 -17.06 12.59
C ALA A 327 7.13 -17.19 12.28
N THR A 328 7.63 -16.56 11.21
CA THR A 328 9.01 -16.72 10.72
C THR A 328 9.75 -15.38 10.64
N TRP A 329 9.65 -14.70 9.51
CA TRP A 329 10.43 -13.52 9.17
C TRP A 329 10.22 -12.35 10.14
N TRP A 330 8.98 -12.02 10.46
CA TRP A 330 8.67 -10.90 11.36
C TRP A 330 9.00 -11.20 12.81
N LYS A 331 9.00 -12.47 13.21
CA LYS A 331 9.52 -12.90 14.50
C LYS A 331 11.05 -12.70 14.57
N ILE A 332 11.79 -13.02 13.49
CA ILE A 332 13.24 -12.76 13.41
C ILE A 332 13.55 -11.26 13.49
N LEU A 333 12.68 -10.42 12.91
CA LEU A 333 12.81 -8.95 12.97
C LEU A 333 12.35 -8.35 14.32
N GLY A 334 11.85 -9.16 15.26
CA GLY A 334 11.36 -8.69 16.56
C GLY A 334 10.05 -7.91 16.50
N LEU A 335 9.25 -8.10 15.44
CA LEU A 335 7.96 -7.40 15.24
C LEU A 335 6.77 -8.17 15.87
N MET A 336 6.99 -9.42 16.24
CA MET A 336 5.99 -10.31 16.85
C MET A 336 6.33 -10.58 18.31
#